data_98f9dc3aa11fbdf0f1d69a56014ab23d
#
_entry.id   98f9dc3aa11fbdf0f1d69a56014ab23d
#
_cell.length_a   1.000
_cell.length_b   1.000
_cell.length_c   1.000
_cell.angle_alpha   90.00
_cell.angle_beta   90.00
_cell.angle_gamma   90.00
#
_symmetry.space_group_name_H-M   'P 1'
#
loop_
_entity.id
_entity.type
_entity.pdbx_description
1 polymer ?
#
loop_
_entity_poly.entity_id
_entity_poly.type
_entity_poly.pdbx_seq_one_letter_code
_entity_poly.pdbx_strand_id
1 'polypeptide(L)'
;MKTYLDCIPCFFAQALAVARIAGANEDMQKRILNEVAKLAPGFSMESTPPETGRIVYRLVSKLTGNEDPYREIRKNSNQFILNLYPELEALVEDSKDRILCAIRLAIAGNIIDYGALASFNSGQSFFNIEEEVRNSLKSKFSIFDYPEFKQALDNTKSILYLGDNAGEIVFDKLLIEELRKLGKEITYVVKDKPIINDVQIKDAHDCGIDKIAKVISNGGDAAGTVLNLCSKEFLDIYHAAPLIISKGQGNFETLSGERAPLFFLLKVKCPVIARDIGCKVKDMILKRNLPTPPEETPPLAKQ
;
A
#
# COMPACT_ATOMS: atom_id res chain seq x y z
N MET A 1 -9.34 9.81 1.41
CA MET A 1 -9.23 11.16 0.76
C MET A 1 -9.93 11.12 -0.59
N LYS A 2 -10.26 12.28 -1.20
CA LYS A 2 -10.83 12.35 -2.54
C LYS A 2 -9.79 12.60 -3.64
N THR A 3 -10.19 12.44 -4.90
CA THR A 3 -9.33 12.68 -6.06
C THR A 3 -9.07 14.17 -6.23
N TYR A 4 -7.86 14.55 -6.64
CA TYR A 4 -7.44 15.91 -6.98
C TYR A 4 -7.15 16.02 -8.48
N LEU A 5 -7.14 17.23 -9.03
CA LEU A 5 -6.82 17.46 -10.44
C LEU A 5 -5.45 16.90 -10.84
N ASP A 6 -4.48 16.95 -9.92
CA ASP A 6 -3.15 16.35 -10.11
C ASP A 6 -3.19 14.83 -10.32
N CYS A 7 -4.26 14.15 -9.92
CA CYS A 7 -4.42 12.70 -10.14
C CYS A 7 -4.79 12.37 -11.60
N ILE A 8 -5.40 13.31 -12.34
CA ILE A 8 -5.82 13.08 -13.72
C ILE A 8 -4.63 12.72 -14.63
N PRO A 9 -3.54 13.51 -14.69
CA PRO A 9 -2.34 13.13 -15.45
C PRO A 9 -1.72 11.81 -14.94
N CYS A 10 -1.80 11.53 -13.63
CA CYS A 10 -1.29 10.30 -13.05
C CYS A 10 -2.03 9.05 -13.60
N PHE A 11 -3.35 9.11 -13.79
CA PHE A 11 -4.11 8.00 -14.38
C PHE A 11 -3.67 7.71 -15.82
N PHE A 12 -3.34 8.72 -16.63
CA PHE A 12 -2.77 8.53 -17.96
C PHE A 12 -1.37 7.91 -17.91
N ALA A 13 -0.53 8.38 -16.99
CA ALA A 13 0.80 7.82 -16.79
C ALA A 13 0.72 6.34 -16.34
N GLN A 14 -0.18 6.01 -15.42
CA GLN A 14 -0.43 4.63 -14.99
C GLN A 14 -0.92 3.76 -16.16
N ALA A 15 -1.88 4.23 -16.96
CA ALA A 15 -2.37 3.49 -18.11
C ALA A 15 -1.24 3.14 -19.09
N LEU A 16 -0.36 4.11 -19.38
CA LEU A 16 0.77 3.91 -20.26
C LEU A 16 1.78 2.92 -19.68
N ALA A 17 2.09 3.03 -18.39
CA ALA A 17 3.00 2.11 -17.70
C ALA A 17 2.49 0.68 -17.72
N VAL A 18 1.22 0.47 -17.35
CA VAL A 18 0.57 -0.86 -17.37
C VAL A 18 0.53 -1.43 -18.78
N ALA A 19 0.21 -0.60 -19.80
CA ALA A 19 0.19 -1.02 -21.19
C ALA A 19 1.56 -1.54 -21.66
N ARG A 20 2.65 -0.84 -21.30
CA ARG A 20 4.03 -1.25 -21.61
C ARG A 20 4.39 -2.56 -20.91
N ILE A 21 4.07 -2.71 -19.65
CA ILE A 21 4.31 -3.95 -18.88
C ILE A 21 3.51 -5.11 -19.48
N ALA A 22 2.29 -4.85 -19.96
CA ALA A 22 1.47 -5.84 -20.66
C ALA A 22 1.98 -6.23 -22.05
N GLY A 23 3.06 -5.61 -22.54
CA GLY A 23 3.67 -5.88 -23.85
C GLY A 23 2.96 -5.20 -25.03
N ALA A 24 2.15 -4.16 -24.79
CA ALA A 24 1.46 -3.43 -25.84
C ALA A 24 2.43 -2.67 -26.74
N ASN A 25 2.29 -2.79 -28.07
CA ASN A 25 3.01 -1.99 -29.04
C ASN A 25 2.53 -0.52 -29.03
N GLU A 26 3.24 0.37 -29.74
CA GLU A 26 2.95 1.81 -29.72
C GLU A 26 1.52 2.15 -30.17
N ASP A 27 0.99 1.46 -31.18
CA ASP A 27 -0.39 1.68 -31.65
C ASP A 27 -1.41 1.33 -30.56
N MET A 28 -1.21 0.21 -29.87
CA MET A 28 -2.06 -0.20 -28.75
C MET A 28 -1.91 0.76 -27.56
N GLN A 29 -0.69 1.21 -27.23
CA GLN A 29 -0.46 2.21 -26.18
C GLN A 29 -1.23 3.51 -26.50
N LYS A 30 -1.13 4.01 -27.74
CA LYS A 30 -1.87 5.18 -28.21
C LYS A 30 -3.37 4.98 -28.13
N ARG A 31 -3.87 3.80 -28.57
CA ARG A 31 -5.30 3.44 -28.46
C ARG A 31 -5.76 3.47 -26.99
N ILE A 32 -4.98 2.90 -26.07
CA ILE A 32 -5.29 2.88 -24.65
C ILE A 32 -5.39 4.31 -24.10
N LEU A 33 -4.42 5.18 -24.39
CA LEU A 33 -4.47 6.58 -23.97
C LEU A 33 -5.69 7.33 -24.52
N ASN A 34 -6.07 7.07 -25.77
CA ASN A 34 -7.28 7.65 -26.36
C ASN A 34 -8.56 7.17 -25.64
N GLU A 35 -8.64 5.89 -25.26
CA GLU A 35 -9.79 5.37 -24.52
C GLU A 35 -9.83 5.94 -23.08
N VAL A 36 -8.68 6.10 -22.40
CA VAL A 36 -8.61 6.80 -21.11
C VAL A 36 -9.07 8.25 -21.24
N ALA A 37 -8.67 8.95 -22.34
CA ALA A 37 -9.11 10.32 -22.60
C ALA A 37 -10.65 10.43 -22.75
N LYS A 38 -11.31 9.43 -23.33
CA LYS A 38 -12.79 9.38 -23.42
C LYS A 38 -13.44 9.17 -22.05
N LEU A 39 -12.79 8.46 -21.14
CA LEU A 39 -13.29 8.23 -19.78
C LEU A 39 -13.05 9.43 -18.85
N ALA A 40 -12.01 10.23 -19.13
CA ALA A 40 -11.53 11.30 -18.23
C ALA A 40 -12.61 12.34 -17.85
N PRO A 41 -13.54 12.77 -18.74
CA PRO A 41 -14.63 13.66 -18.36
C PRO A 41 -15.58 13.07 -17.29
N GLY A 42 -15.64 11.75 -17.17
CA GLY A 42 -16.45 11.04 -16.19
C GLY A 42 -15.72 10.68 -14.88
N PHE A 43 -14.44 11.04 -14.71
CA PHE A 43 -13.72 10.77 -13.49
C PHE A 43 -14.27 11.63 -12.35
N SER A 44 -14.80 10.96 -11.31
CA SER A 44 -15.35 11.63 -10.16
C SER A 44 -14.25 12.21 -9.28
N MET A 45 -14.35 13.49 -8.95
CA MET A 45 -13.45 14.15 -7.99
C MET A 45 -13.82 13.79 -6.54
N GLU A 46 -14.99 13.22 -6.30
CA GLU A 46 -15.44 12.79 -4.96
C GLU A 46 -15.04 11.34 -4.64
N SER A 47 -14.68 10.53 -5.67
CA SER A 47 -14.16 9.19 -5.45
C SER A 47 -12.68 9.23 -5.03
N THR A 48 -12.20 8.14 -4.47
CA THR A 48 -10.78 7.99 -4.14
C THR A 48 -9.95 7.72 -5.40
N PRO A 49 -8.65 8.10 -5.46
CA PRO A 49 -7.80 7.79 -6.60
C PRO A 49 -7.73 6.28 -6.95
N PRO A 50 -7.71 5.33 -5.99
CA PRO A 50 -7.76 3.91 -6.29
C PRO A 50 -9.02 3.44 -7.01
N GLU A 51 -10.19 4.05 -6.78
CA GLU A 51 -11.42 3.71 -7.50
C GLU A 51 -11.31 4.06 -8.99
N THR A 52 -10.79 5.23 -9.31
CA THR A 52 -10.52 5.63 -10.70
C THR A 52 -9.39 4.81 -11.32
N GLY A 53 -8.30 4.57 -10.58
CA GLY A 53 -7.19 3.73 -11.00
C GLY A 53 -7.62 2.31 -11.38
N ARG A 54 -8.57 1.73 -10.64
CA ARG A 54 -9.21 0.44 -10.95
C ARG A 54 -9.90 0.44 -12.32
N ILE A 55 -10.64 1.50 -12.64
CA ILE A 55 -11.33 1.63 -13.93
C ILE A 55 -10.30 1.65 -15.07
N VAL A 56 -9.24 2.43 -14.90
CA VAL A 56 -8.14 2.55 -15.87
C VAL A 56 -7.41 1.20 -16.04
N TYR A 57 -7.07 0.53 -14.95
CA TYR A 57 -6.40 -0.78 -15.00
C TYR A 57 -7.24 -1.82 -15.74
N ARG A 58 -8.55 -1.91 -15.42
CA ARG A 58 -9.48 -2.82 -16.10
C ARG A 58 -9.60 -2.53 -17.60
N LEU A 59 -9.58 -1.25 -17.98
CA LEU A 59 -9.57 -0.86 -19.39
C LEU A 59 -8.32 -1.37 -20.10
N VAL A 60 -7.15 -1.17 -19.51
CA VAL A 60 -5.88 -1.65 -20.08
C VAL A 60 -5.87 -3.17 -20.20
N SER A 61 -6.26 -3.88 -19.14
CA SER A 61 -6.37 -5.33 -19.12
C SER A 61 -7.28 -5.86 -20.23
N LYS A 62 -8.46 -5.24 -20.39
CA LYS A 62 -9.41 -5.60 -21.46
C LYS A 62 -8.83 -5.38 -22.86
N LEU A 63 -8.13 -4.28 -23.10
CA LEU A 63 -7.60 -3.95 -24.42
C LEU A 63 -6.35 -4.77 -24.79
N THR A 64 -5.52 -5.12 -23.81
CA THR A 64 -4.32 -5.93 -24.01
C THR A 64 -4.59 -7.44 -23.97
N GLY A 65 -5.72 -7.87 -23.40
CA GLY A 65 -6.02 -9.28 -23.14
C GLY A 65 -5.17 -9.88 -22.00
N ASN A 66 -4.42 -9.06 -21.27
CA ASN A 66 -3.58 -9.50 -20.16
C ASN A 66 -4.20 -9.04 -18.83
N GLU A 67 -4.75 -10.00 -18.07
CA GLU A 67 -5.42 -9.72 -16.80
C GLU A 67 -4.44 -9.48 -15.64
N ASP A 68 -3.19 -9.95 -15.77
CA ASP A 68 -2.18 -9.84 -14.72
C ASP A 68 -0.79 -9.54 -15.28
N PRO A 69 -0.58 -8.33 -15.82
CA PRO A 69 0.72 -7.97 -16.40
C PRO A 69 1.86 -7.90 -15.38
N TYR A 70 1.56 -7.76 -14.09
CA TYR A 70 2.56 -7.63 -13.02
C TYR A 70 2.96 -8.97 -12.37
N ARG A 71 2.42 -10.12 -12.80
CA ARG A 71 2.69 -11.43 -12.19
C ARG A 71 4.17 -11.74 -12.00
N GLU A 72 4.96 -11.64 -13.08
CA GLU A 72 6.39 -11.92 -13.01
C GLU A 72 7.15 -10.86 -12.22
N ILE A 73 6.71 -9.60 -12.29
CA ILE A 73 7.29 -8.51 -11.50
C ILE A 73 7.08 -8.80 -10.01
N ARG A 74 5.86 -9.16 -9.57
CA ARG A 74 5.59 -9.50 -8.17
C ARG A 74 6.45 -10.66 -7.69
N LYS A 75 6.50 -11.75 -8.46
CA LYS A 75 7.32 -12.92 -8.15
C LYS A 75 8.79 -12.58 -7.98
N ASN A 76 9.36 -11.85 -8.94
CA ASN A 76 10.77 -11.48 -8.92
C ASN A 76 11.09 -10.53 -7.77
N SER A 77 10.20 -9.59 -7.45
CA SER A 77 10.35 -8.67 -6.32
C SER A 77 10.33 -9.41 -4.99
N ASN A 78 9.37 -10.33 -4.81
CA ASN A 78 9.31 -11.16 -3.62
C ASN A 78 10.59 -11.98 -3.44
N GLN A 79 11.03 -12.68 -4.49
CA GLN A 79 12.22 -13.51 -4.43
C GLN A 79 13.47 -12.69 -4.16
N PHE A 80 13.59 -11.51 -4.76
CA PHE A 80 14.73 -10.63 -4.56
C PHE A 80 14.85 -10.21 -3.08
N ILE A 81 13.75 -9.76 -2.47
CA ILE A 81 13.78 -9.34 -1.06
C ILE A 81 13.92 -10.54 -0.11
N LEU A 82 13.35 -11.70 -0.46
CA LEU A 82 13.57 -12.93 0.32
C LEU A 82 15.05 -13.31 0.41
N ASN A 83 15.85 -13.06 -0.63
CA ASN A 83 17.28 -13.29 -0.59
C ASN A 83 18.02 -12.36 0.39
N LEU A 84 17.46 -11.18 0.68
CA LEU A 84 18.01 -10.23 1.65
C LEU A 84 17.44 -10.43 3.06
N TYR A 85 16.47 -11.34 3.22
CA TYR A 85 15.75 -11.51 4.48
C TYR A 85 16.65 -11.77 5.69
N PRO A 86 17.69 -12.66 5.62
CA PRO A 86 18.57 -12.91 6.77
C PRO A 86 19.30 -11.64 7.25
N GLU A 87 19.70 -10.78 6.32
CA GLU A 87 20.39 -9.51 6.64
C GLU A 87 19.42 -8.51 7.28
N LEU A 88 18.18 -8.44 6.77
CA LEU A 88 17.13 -7.59 7.31
C LEU A 88 16.69 -8.05 8.70
N GLU A 89 16.59 -9.36 8.92
CA GLU A 89 16.28 -9.96 10.23
C GLU A 89 17.37 -9.63 11.26
N ALA A 90 18.64 -9.75 10.90
CA ALA A 90 19.76 -9.38 11.76
C ALA A 90 19.70 -7.90 12.20
N LEU A 91 19.32 -6.99 11.28
CA LEU A 91 19.15 -5.56 11.64
C LEU A 91 18.05 -5.36 12.70
N VAL A 92 16.97 -6.13 12.64
CA VAL A 92 15.92 -6.08 13.66
C VAL A 92 16.43 -6.66 14.98
N GLU A 93 17.12 -7.79 14.95
CA GLU A 93 17.63 -8.49 16.12
C GLU A 93 18.66 -7.68 16.90
N ASP A 94 19.52 -6.96 16.20
CA ASP A 94 20.56 -6.08 16.79
C ASP A 94 19.99 -4.75 17.29
N SER A 95 18.71 -4.44 16.98
CA SER A 95 18.10 -3.18 17.39
C SER A 95 17.66 -3.19 18.84
N LYS A 96 17.89 -2.04 19.55
CA LYS A 96 17.38 -1.82 20.91
C LYS A 96 15.85 -1.80 20.99
N ASP A 97 15.19 -1.31 19.96
CA ASP A 97 13.72 -1.31 19.80
C ASP A 97 13.38 -2.05 18.51
N ARG A 98 13.19 -3.36 18.64
CA ARG A 98 12.91 -4.27 17.50
C ARG A 98 11.65 -3.91 16.76
N ILE A 99 10.58 -3.54 17.47
CA ILE A 99 9.29 -3.14 16.87
C ILE A 99 9.49 -1.87 16.05
N LEU A 100 10.16 -0.85 16.57
CA LEU A 100 10.41 0.37 15.80
C LEU A 100 11.31 0.13 14.60
N CYS A 101 12.33 -0.72 14.74
CA CYS A 101 13.18 -1.13 13.62
C CYS A 101 12.37 -1.82 12.52
N ALA A 102 11.55 -2.80 12.88
CA ALA A 102 10.69 -3.52 11.94
C ALA A 102 9.65 -2.60 11.27
N ILE A 103 9.06 -1.63 11.99
CA ILE A 103 8.19 -0.60 11.42
C ILE A 103 8.94 0.23 10.37
N ARG A 104 10.17 0.68 10.67
CA ARG A 104 10.99 1.44 9.72
C ARG A 104 11.28 0.64 8.46
N LEU A 105 11.62 -0.63 8.60
CA LEU A 105 11.85 -1.54 7.48
C LEU A 105 10.57 -1.79 6.69
N ALA A 106 9.44 -2.02 7.35
CA ALA A 106 8.14 -2.18 6.71
C ALA A 106 7.73 -0.95 5.88
N ILE A 107 8.05 0.26 6.35
CA ILE A 107 7.83 1.51 5.59
C ILE A 107 8.87 1.64 4.45
N ALA A 108 10.12 1.23 4.67
CA ALA A 108 11.16 1.23 3.64
C ALA A 108 10.79 0.36 2.44
N GLY A 109 10.21 -0.81 2.68
CA GLY A 109 9.72 -1.71 1.64
C GLY A 109 8.76 -1.07 0.64
N ASN A 110 8.03 -0.04 1.04
CA ASN A 110 7.11 0.71 0.19
C ASN A 110 7.79 1.56 -0.91
N ILE A 111 9.12 1.59 -0.94
CA ILE A 111 9.93 2.34 -1.93
C ILE A 111 10.32 1.48 -3.12
N ILE A 112 10.15 0.17 -3.04
CA ILE A 112 10.43 -0.70 -4.17
C ILE A 112 9.51 -0.26 -5.31
N ASP A 113 9.96 0.80 -6.00
CA ASP A 113 9.22 1.40 -7.09
C ASP A 113 9.43 0.56 -8.35
N TYR A 114 8.34 0.04 -8.88
CA TYR A 114 8.31 -0.83 -10.06
C TYR A 114 8.78 -0.12 -11.34
N GLY A 115 8.79 1.22 -11.36
CA GLY A 115 9.48 1.98 -12.39
C GLY A 115 10.99 1.71 -12.42
N ALA A 116 11.60 1.53 -11.27
CA ALA A 116 13.01 1.15 -11.15
C ALA A 116 13.24 -0.34 -11.46
N LEU A 117 12.29 -1.22 -11.11
CA LEU A 117 12.37 -2.65 -11.42
C LEU A 117 12.09 -2.98 -12.89
N ALA A 118 11.33 -2.15 -13.62
CA ALA A 118 11.18 -2.27 -15.07
C ALA A 118 12.51 -2.02 -15.82
N SER A 119 13.49 -1.40 -15.16
CA SER A 119 14.88 -1.26 -15.65
C SER A 119 15.82 -2.41 -15.21
N PHE A 120 15.29 -3.58 -14.84
CA PHE A 120 16.08 -4.77 -14.47
C PHE A 120 17.15 -5.17 -15.51
N ASN A 121 17.01 -4.73 -16.75
CA ASN A 121 18.01 -4.93 -17.79
C ASN A 121 19.23 -3.98 -17.71
N SER A 122 19.27 -3.03 -16.77
CA SER A 122 20.34 -1.99 -16.71
C SER A 122 21.33 -2.14 -15.55
N GLY A 123 21.25 -3.19 -14.73
CA GLY A 123 22.23 -3.46 -13.65
C GLY A 123 22.28 -2.41 -12.52
N GLN A 124 21.48 -1.35 -12.57
CA GLN A 124 21.52 -0.23 -11.62
C GLN A 124 20.59 -0.40 -10.40
N SER A 125 19.75 -1.44 -10.38
CA SER A 125 18.67 -1.58 -9.38
C SER A 125 19.12 -2.07 -8.00
N PHE A 126 20.24 -2.79 -7.94
CA PHE A 126 20.65 -3.48 -6.69
C PHE A 126 21.24 -2.54 -5.63
N PHE A 127 21.96 -1.49 -6.04
CA PHE A 127 22.62 -0.54 -5.12
C PHE A 127 21.61 0.34 -4.34
N ASN A 128 20.37 0.41 -4.77
CA ASN A 128 19.39 1.36 -4.21
C ASN A 128 18.66 0.83 -2.98
N ILE A 129 18.48 -0.49 -2.81
CA ILE A 129 17.69 -1.06 -1.70
C ILE A 129 18.43 -1.03 -0.39
N GLU A 130 19.71 -1.43 -0.36
CA GLU A 130 20.53 -1.35 0.85
C GLU A 130 20.68 0.11 1.34
N GLU A 131 20.91 1.03 0.41
CA GLU A 131 21.00 2.45 0.72
C GLU A 131 19.68 2.97 1.27
N GLU A 132 18.57 2.57 0.67
CA GLU A 132 17.23 2.97 1.10
C GLU A 132 16.88 2.39 2.48
N VAL A 133 17.23 1.14 2.75
CA VAL A 133 17.11 0.53 4.08
C VAL A 133 17.92 1.33 5.10
N ARG A 134 19.19 1.63 4.81
CA ARG A 134 20.05 2.43 5.68
C ARG A 134 19.51 3.84 5.92
N ASN A 135 19.00 4.47 4.87
CA ASN A 135 18.39 5.79 4.93
C ASN A 135 17.11 5.77 5.78
N SER A 136 16.26 4.79 5.59
CA SER A 136 15.00 4.64 6.33
C SER A 136 15.24 4.38 7.82
N LEU A 137 16.27 3.61 8.17
CA LEU A 137 16.65 3.37 9.57
C LEU A 137 17.10 4.65 10.28
N LYS A 138 17.71 5.61 9.54
CA LYS A 138 18.21 6.89 10.07
C LYS A 138 17.24 8.05 9.92
N SER A 139 16.27 7.95 9.01
CA SER A 139 15.34 9.03 8.69
C SER A 139 14.43 9.37 9.87
N LYS A 140 14.13 10.66 10.04
CA LYS A 140 13.11 11.10 10.98
C LYS A 140 11.73 10.84 10.39
N PHE A 141 10.81 10.45 11.26
CA PHE A 141 9.39 10.45 10.91
C PHE A 141 8.88 11.89 10.86
N SER A 142 8.04 12.20 9.88
CA SER A 142 7.31 13.47 9.83
C SER A 142 6.09 13.43 10.76
N ILE A 143 5.44 12.27 10.84
CA ILE A 143 4.40 11.98 11.84
C ILE A 143 4.82 10.68 12.55
N PHE A 144 4.82 10.71 13.88
CA PHE A 144 5.37 9.63 14.69
C PHE A 144 4.48 9.30 15.90
N ASP A 145 3.35 8.65 15.65
CA ASP A 145 2.39 8.22 16.67
C ASP A 145 2.78 6.84 17.24
N TYR A 146 4.08 6.63 17.48
CA TYR A 146 4.63 5.37 18.01
C TYR A 146 4.24 5.10 19.46
N PRO A 147 4.21 6.10 20.37
CA PRO A 147 3.71 5.90 21.73
C PRO A 147 2.27 5.39 21.73
N GLU A 148 1.39 5.98 20.92
CA GLU A 148 0.00 5.61 20.75
C GLU A 148 -0.14 4.22 20.13
N PHE A 149 0.75 3.89 19.17
CA PHE A 149 0.81 2.56 18.58
C PHE A 149 1.18 1.50 19.61
N LYS A 150 2.19 1.74 20.44
CA LYS A 150 2.58 0.84 21.54
C LYS A 150 1.42 0.65 22.53
N GLN A 151 0.77 1.73 22.93
CA GLN A 151 -0.39 1.65 23.81
C GLN A 151 -1.53 0.81 23.19
N ALA A 152 -1.79 0.97 21.89
CA ALA A 152 -2.78 0.15 21.18
C ALA A 152 -2.37 -1.32 21.12
N LEU A 153 -1.08 -1.61 20.91
CA LEU A 153 -0.54 -2.98 20.97
C LEU A 153 -0.74 -3.61 22.35
N ASP A 154 -0.44 -2.88 23.42
CA ASP A 154 -0.57 -3.41 24.79
C ASP A 154 -2.03 -3.79 25.11
N ASN A 155 -3.00 -3.07 24.55
CA ASN A 155 -4.42 -3.24 24.78
C ASN A 155 -5.13 -4.20 23.82
N THR A 156 -4.43 -4.83 22.87
CA THR A 156 -5.04 -5.76 21.92
C THR A 156 -4.28 -7.08 21.82
N LYS A 157 -5.02 -8.15 21.54
CA LYS A 157 -4.48 -9.47 21.24
C LYS A 157 -4.44 -9.76 19.74
N SER A 158 -5.38 -9.21 18.96
CA SER A 158 -5.51 -9.47 17.54
C SER A 158 -5.30 -8.21 16.71
N ILE A 159 -4.66 -8.36 15.56
CA ILE A 159 -4.32 -7.27 14.65
C ILE A 159 -4.76 -7.65 13.24
N LEU A 160 -5.49 -6.76 12.59
CA LEU A 160 -5.75 -6.84 11.15
C LEU A 160 -4.63 -6.07 10.41
N TYR A 161 -3.90 -6.74 9.55
CA TYR A 161 -2.76 -6.16 8.83
C TYR A 161 -3.10 -6.06 7.34
N LEU A 162 -3.35 -4.85 6.85
CA LEU A 162 -3.68 -4.59 5.45
C LEU A 162 -2.38 -4.44 4.65
N GLY A 163 -2.03 -5.46 3.87
CA GLY A 163 -0.86 -5.47 2.99
C GLY A 163 -1.02 -4.51 1.80
N ASP A 164 0.11 -4.16 1.17
CA ASP A 164 0.15 -3.30 -0.02
C ASP A 164 0.85 -4.04 -1.18
N ASN A 165 2.16 -3.96 -1.33
CA ASN A 165 2.85 -4.40 -2.53
C ASN A 165 3.67 -5.70 -2.35
N ALA A 166 3.89 -6.41 -3.46
CA ALA A 166 4.90 -7.44 -3.56
C ALA A 166 6.31 -6.86 -3.33
N GLY A 167 7.23 -7.67 -2.79
CA GLY A 167 8.51 -7.22 -2.27
C GLY A 167 8.37 -6.57 -0.89
N GLU A 168 7.46 -5.62 -0.72
CA GLU A 168 7.13 -5.01 0.57
C GLU A 168 6.64 -6.03 1.60
N ILE A 169 5.87 -7.04 1.17
CA ILE A 169 5.37 -8.14 2.01
C ILE A 169 6.47 -8.85 2.79
N VAL A 170 7.70 -8.92 2.25
CA VAL A 170 8.84 -9.54 2.93
C VAL A 170 9.34 -8.68 4.09
N PHE A 171 9.26 -7.36 3.96
CA PHE A 171 9.52 -6.44 5.07
C PHE A 171 8.40 -6.47 6.11
N ASP A 172 7.15 -6.63 5.66
CA ASP A 172 6.00 -6.82 6.56
C ASP A 172 6.18 -8.07 7.43
N LYS A 173 6.76 -9.13 6.86
CA LYS A 173 7.06 -10.37 7.59
C LYS A 173 7.90 -10.11 8.85
N LEU A 174 8.92 -9.24 8.77
CA LEU A 174 9.75 -8.86 9.93
C LEU A 174 8.89 -8.26 11.05
N LEU A 175 8.00 -7.33 10.71
CA LEU A 175 7.11 -6.70 11.69
C LEU A 175 6.11 -7.71 12.26
N ILE A 176 5.54 -8.57 11.44
CA ILE A 176 4.62 -9.63 11.87
C ILE A 176 5.29 -10.58 12.85
N GLU A 177 6.53 -10.99 12.61
CA GLU A 177 7.28 -11.87 13.51
C GLU A 177 7.54 -11.21 14.86
N GLU A 178 7.94 -9.94 14.88
CA GLU A 178 8.12 -9.20 16.13
C GLU A 178 6.79 -9.01 16.90
N LEU A 179 5.69 -8.74 16.21
CA LEU A 179 4.36 -8.66 16.82
C LEU A 179 3.94 -10.03 17.41
N ARG A 180 4.24 -11.13 16.73
CA ARG A 180 3.99 -12.48 17.26
C ARG A 180 4.82 -12.82 18.49
N LYS A 181 6.08 -12.37 18.56
CA LYS A 181 6.91 -12.49 19.77
C LYS A 181 6.27 -11.79 20.99
N LEU A 182 5.45 -10.76 20.74
CA LEU A 182 4.61 -10.10 21.77
C LEU A 182 3.28 -10.82 22.02
N GLY A 183 3.06 -12.02 21.47
CA GLY A 183 1.83 -12.80 21.63
C GLY A 183 0.63 -12.28 20.83
N LYS A 184 0.84 -11.48 19.77
CA LYS A 184 -0.24 -10.98 18.93
C LYS A 184 -0.66 -12.00 17.87
N GLU A 185 -1.97 -12.07 17.63
CA GLU A 185 -2.59 -12.88 16.57
C GLU A 185 -2.79 -11.98 15.34
N ILE A 186 -2.20 -12.34 14.20
CA ILE A 186 -2.22 -11.50 13.01
C ILE A 186 -3.13 -12.10 11.94
N THR A 187 -4.03 -11.29 11.38
CA THR A 187 -4.72 -11.57 10.13
C THR A 187 -4.16 -10.66 9.04
N TYR A 188 -3.42 -11.23 8.09
CA TYR A 188 -2.82 -10.52 6.96
C TYR A 188 -3.79 -10.51 5.78
N VAL A 189 -4.04 -9.33 5.22
CA VAL A 189 -5.04 -9.09 4.18
C VAL A 189 -4.37 -8.78 2.86
N VAL A 190 -4.81 -9.46 1.80
CA VAL A 190 -4.33 -9.28 0.42
C VAL A 190 -5.48 -8.98 -0.53
N LYS A 191 -5.18 -8.60 -1.78
CA LYS A 191 -6.19 -8.38 -2.83
C LYS A 191 -6.72 -9.69 -3.38
N ASP A 192 -7.99 -9.67 -3.79
CA ASP A 192 -8.64 -10.84 -4.42
C ASP A 192 -8.17 -11.02 -5.85
N LYS A 193 -8.11 -9.94 -6.62
CA LYS A 193 -7.72 -9.94 -8.03
C LYS A 193 -6.48 -9.11 -8.27
N PRO A 194 -5.76 -9.39 -9.38
CA PRO A 194 -4.62 -8.59 -9.76
C PRO A 194 -4.99 -7.12 -9.93
N ILE A 195 -4.22 -6.28 -9.29
CA ILE A 195 -4.23 -4.82 -9.48
C ILE A 195 -2.79 -4.33 -9.30
N ILE A 196 -2.20 -3.75 -10.34
CA ILE A 196 -0.79 -3.38 -10.36
C ILE A 196 0.07 -4.46 -9.65
N ASN A 197 0.90 -4.07 -8.72
CA ASN A 197 1.80 -4.96 -7.97
C ASN A 197 1.32 -5.30 -6.56
N ASP A 198 0.06 -5.04 -6.24
CA ASP A 198 -0.51 -5.37 -4.94
C ASP A 198 -0.45 -6.88 -4.68
N VAL A 199 -0.22 -7.25 -3.42
CA VAL A 199 -0.08 -8.65 -3.01
C VAL A 199 -1.37 -9.43 -3.12
N GLN A 200 -1.25 -10.71 -3.52
CA GLN A 200 -2.32 -11.69 -3.60
C GLN A 200 -2.06 -12.87 -2.64
N ILE A 201 -3.03 -13.76 -2.49
CA ILE A 201 -2.93 -14.98 -1.66
C ILE A 201 -1.66 -15.77 -2.00
N LYS A 202 -1.36 -15.94 -3.30
CA LYS A 202 -0.18 -16.67 -3.74
C LYS A 202 1.13 -16.00 -3.28
N ASP A 203 1.21 -14.68 -3.35
CA ASP A 203 2.40 -13.95 -2.90
C ASP A 203 2.62 -14.14 -1.40
N ALA A 204 1.55 -14.15 -0.59
CA ALA A 204 1.62 -14.38 0.84
C ALA A 204 2.13 -15.81 1.18
N HIS A 205 1.69 -16.82 0.44
CA HIS A 205 2.19 -18.18 0.57
C HIS A 205 3.66 -18.30 0.14
N ASP A 206 4.01 -17.75 -1.02
CA ASP A 206 5.38 -17.80 -1.55
C ASP A 206 6.38 -17.11 -0.59
N CYS A 207 5.94 -16.07 0.14
CA CYS A 207 6.75 -15.37 1.16
C CYS A 207 6.67 -16.00 2.56
N GLY A 208 5.84 -17.03 2.77
CA GLY A 208 5.68 -17.75 4.04
C GLY A 208 4.93 -16.95 5.11
N ILE A 209 4.09 -15.99 4.74
CA ILE A 209 3.23 -15.25 5.66
C ILE A 209 2.19 -16.17 6.29
N ASP A 210 1.67 -17.15 5.54
CA ASP A 210 0.70 -18.14 6.01
C ASP A 210 1.22 -19.02 7.16
N LYS A 211 2.53 -19.10 7.36
CA LYS A 211 3.16 -19.80 8.50
C LYS A 211 3.14 -18.99 9.79
N ILE A 212 2.96 -17.68 9.68
CA ILE A 212 3.07 -16.75 10.80
C ILE A 212 1.82 -15.88 11.02
N ALA A 213 0.88 -15.88 10.09
CA ALA A 213 -0.37 -15.13 10.17
C ALA A 213 -1.50 -15.88 9.45
N LYS A 214 -2.75 -15.60 9.83
CA LYS A 214 -3.90 -15.99 9.02
C LYS A 214 -3.95 -15.10 7.80
N VAL A 215 -3.90 -15.66 6.59
CA VAL A 215 -4.00 -14.90 5.33
C VAL A 215 -5.44 -14.95 4.82
N ILE A 216 -5.98 -13.78 4.48
CA ILE A 216 -7.32 -13.65 3.87
C ILE A 216 -7.29 -12.68 2.69
N SER A 217 -8.25 -12.85 1.77
CA SER A 217 -8.52 -11.85 0.72
C SER A 217 -9.50 -10.79 1.24
N ASN A 218 -9.37 -9.54 0.76
CA ASN A 218 -10.39 -8.52 1.00
C ASN A 218 -11.59 -8.61 0.04
N GLY A 219 -11.55 -9.51 -0.97
CA GLY A 219 -12.58 -9.66 -1.99
C GLY A 219 -12.56 -8.58 -3.07
N GLY A 220 -11.69 -7.57 -2.96
CA GLY A 220 -11.63 -6.42 -3.87
C GLY A 220 -10.56 -6.55 -4.96
N ASP A 221 -10.66 -5.68 -5.96
CA ASP A 221 -9.77 -5.59 -7.12
C ASP A 221 -9.30 -4.14 -7.39
N ALA A 222 -9.19 -3.35 -6.34
CA ALA A 222 -8.65 -2.00 -6.38
C ALA A 222 -7.35 -1.91 -5.58
N ALA A 223 -6.44 -1.02 -5.95
CA ALA A 223 -5.32 -0.65 -5.10
C ALA A 223 -5.86 -0.06 -3.78
N GLY A 224 -5.18 -0.33 -2.66
CA GLY A 224 -5.72 0.01 -1.35
C GLY A 224 -6.93 -0.86 -0.95
N THR A 225 -7.73 -0.38 0.00
CA THR A 225 -8.91 -1.08 0.54
C THR A 225 -10.14 -0.22 0.35
N VAL A 226 -10.81 -0.39 -0.79
CA VAL A 226 -12.07 0.31 -1.12
C VAL A 226 -13.21 -0.49 -0.52
N LEU A 227 -13.72 -0.08 0.64
CA LEU A 227 -14.64 -0.90 1.46
C LEU A 227 -15.90 -1.35 0.71
N ASN A 228 -16.48 -0.49 -0.13
CA ASN A 228 -17.67 -0.83 -0.94
C ASN A 228 -17.40 -1.86 -2.06
N LEU A 229 -16.14 -2.21 -2.32
CA LEU A 229 -15.73 -3.25 -3.26
C LEU A 229 -15.26 -4.53 -2.56
N CYS A 230 -15.22 -4.52 -1.24
CA CYS A 230 -14.76 -5.65 -0.43
C CYS A 230 -15.87 -6.67 -0.19
N SER A 231 -15.48 -7.91 0.12
CA SER A 231 -16.42 -8.95 0.50
C SER A 231 -17.06 -8.69 1.86
N LYS A 232 -18.26 -9.24 2.07
CA LYS A 232 -18.94 -9.13 3.36
C LYS A 232 -18.13 -9.75 4.48
N GLU A 233 -17.51 -10.91 4.24
CA GLU A 233 -16.69 -11.63 5.20
C GLU A 233 -15.49 -10.79 5.65
N PHE A 234 -14.86 -10.08 4.73
CA PHE A 234 -13.78 -9.14 5.07
C PHE A 234 -14.31 -7.95 5.87
N LEU A 235 -15.44 -7.35 5.47
CA LEU A 235 -16.03 -6.21 6.17
C LEU A 235 -16.40 -6.54 7.61
N ASP A 236 -16.93 -7.74 7.87
CA ASP A 236 -17.25 -8.21 9.22
C ASP A 236 -15.96 -8.27 10.08
N ILE A 237 -14.85 -8.75 9.52
CA ILE A 237 -13.53 -8.79 10.19
C ILE A 237 -12.98 -7.38 10.40
N TYR A 238 -13.07 -6.51 9.38
CA TYR A 238 -12.57 -5.14 9.41
C TYR A 238 -13.24 -4.30 10.52
N HIS A 239 -14.57 -4.38 10.60
CA HIS A 239 -15.34 -3.64 11.62
C HIS A 239 -15.17 -4.18 13.03
N ALA A 240 -14.83 -5.46 13.18
CA ALA A 240 -14.56 -6.09 14.47
C ALA A 240 -13.10 -5.93 14.94
N ALA A 241 -12.20 -5.47 14.07
CA ALA A 241 -10.78 -5.41 14.38
C ALA A 241 -10.46 -4.37 15.46
N PRO A 242 -9.82 -4.74 16.58
CA PRO A 242 -9.47 -3.81 17.65
C PRO A 242 -8.26 -2.93 17.32
N LEU A 243 -7.44 -3.35 16.37
CA LEU A 243 -6.28 -2.63 15.84
C LEU A 243 -6.05 -3.01 14.38
N ILE A 244 -5.86 -2.01 13.53
CA ILE A 244 -5.59 -2.19 12.11
C ILE A 244 -4.25 -1.52 11.77
N ILE A 245 -3.30 -2.29 11.24
CA ILE A 245 -2.10 -1.78 10.61
C ILE A 245 -2.37 -1.68 9.12
N SER A 246 -2.21 -0.51 8.54
CA SER A 246 -2.55 -0.22 7.15
C SER A 246 -1.30 0.23 6.39
N LYS A 247 -0.88 -0.57 5.40
CA LYS A 247 0.34 -0.35 4.63
C LYS A 247 0.07 0.43 3.36
N GLY A 248 0.99 1.34 3.07
CA GLY A 248 1.08 2.01 1.79
C GLY A 248 0.09 3.13 1.54
N GLN A 249 0.34 3.82 0.42
CA GLN A 249 -0.39 5.03 0.05
C GLN A 249 -1.82 4.73 -0.40
N GLY A 250 -2.04 3.66 -1.17
CA GLY A 250 -3.37 3.29 -1.65
C GLY A 250 -4.36 3.01 -0.51
N ASN A 251 -3.91 2.34 0.54
CA ASN A 251 -4.74 2.15 1.74
C ASN A 251 -4.99 3.47 2.49
N PHE A 252 -4.03 4.39 2.55
CA PHE A 252 -4.26 5.72 3.10
C PHE A 252 -5.31 6.49 2.29
N GLU A 253 -5.22 6.48 0.97
CA GLU A 253 -6.16 7.15 0.06
C GLU A 253 -7.60 6.68 0.27
N THR A 254 -7.78 5.38 0.53
CA THR A 254 -9.11 4.77 0.68
C THR A 254 -9.67 4.82 2.10
N LEU A 255 -8.80 4.81 3.12
CA LEU A 255 -9.23 4.62 4.52
C LEU A 255 -8.99 5.83 5.43
N SER A 256 -8.36 6.93 4.96
CA SER A 256 -8.08 8.09 5.81
C SER A 256 -9.32 8.79 6.35
N GLY A 257 -10.48 8.63 5.70
CA GLY A 257 -11.77 9.14 6.16
C GLY A 257 -12.55 8.20 7.10
N GLU A 258 -12.05 6.98 7.32
CA GLU A 258 -12.77 5.97 8.09
C GLU A 258 -12.61 6.15 9.59
N ARG A 259 -13.68 5.85 10.35
CA ARG A 259 -13.66 5.82 11.81
C ARG A 259 -13.30 4.41 12.31
N ALA A 260 -12.02 4.05 12.22
CA ALA A 260 -11.54 2.75 12.64
C ALA A 260 -10.20 2.90 13.40
N PRO A 261 -9.79 1.91 14.21
CA PRO A 261 -8.54 1.94 14.99
C PRO A 261 -7.32 1.67 14.09
N LEU A 262 -7.11 2.55 13.11
CA LEU A 262 -6.10 2.44 12.07
C LEU A 262 -4.79 3.12 12.48
N PHE A 263 -3.67 2.48 12.13
CA PHE A 263 -2.36 3.10 12.04
C PHE A 263 -1.81 2.94 10.62
N PHE A 264 -1.54 4.05 9.97
CA PHE A 264 -0.97 4.09 8.63
C PHE A 264 0.56 4.05 8.69
N LEU A 265 1.15 3.11 7.98
CA LEU A 265 2.59 2.94 7.79
C LEU A 265 2.89 3.15 6.31
N LEU A 266 3.43 4.31 5.94
CA LEU A 266 3.74 4.62 4.55
C LEU A 266 4.93 5.57 4.39
N LYS A 267 5.51 5.55 3.22
CA LYS A 267 6.37 6.60 2.71
C LYS A 267 5.61 7.40 1.65
N VAL A 268 5.65 8.70 1.77
CA VAL A 268 4.90 9.62 0.89
C VAL A 268 5.52 9.66 -0.50
N LYS A 269 4.77 9.27 -1.54
CA LYS A 269 5.26 9.13 -2.91
C LYS A 269 4.89 10.30 -3.83
N CYS A 270 3.83 11.05 -3.52
CA CYS A 270 3.37 12.12 -4.41
C CYS A 270 3.00 13.41 -3.66
N PRO A 271 3.01 14.57 -4.37
CA PRO A 271 2.67 15.86 -3.77
C PRO A 271 1.23 15.96 -3.24
N VAL A 272 0.29 15.19 -3.81
CA VAL A 272 -1.12 15.17 -3.37
C VAL A 272 -1.21 14.61 -1.96
N ILE A 273 -0.62 13.45 -1.71
CA ILE A 273 -0.56 12.83 -0.39
C ILE A 273 0.22 13.71 0.60
N ALA A 274 1.34 14.30 0.16
CA ALA A 274 2.12 15.21 0.99
C ALA A 274 1.26 16.39 1.51
N ARG A 275 0.45 16.97 0.63
CA ARG A 275 -0.47 18.06 0.95
C ARG A 275 -1.60 17.60 1.88
N ASP A 276 -2.21 16.44 1.59
CA ASP A 276 -3.33 15.87 2.36
C ASP A 276 -2.91 15.50 3.81
N ILE A 277 -1.70 14.98 3.98
CA ILE A 277 -1.13 14.62 5.29
C ILE A 277 -0.54 15.84 6.00
N GLY A 278 -0.10 16.87 5.28
CA GLY A 278 0.64 18.03 5.82
C GLY A 278 2.14 17.76 6.02
N CYS A 279 2.77 17.06 5.08
CA CYS A 279 4.19 16.65 5.13
C CYS A 279 4.87 16.84 3.75
N LYS A 280 6.03 16.24 3.53
CA LYS A 280 6.79 16.32 2.27
C LYS A 280 6.82 14.97 1.57
N VAL A 281 7.03 15.01 0.24
CA VAL A 281 7.33 13.80 -0.54
C VAL A 281 8.61 13.14 0.01
N LYS A 282 8.62 11.83 0.12
CA LYS A 282 9.63 10.95 0.72
C LYS A 282 9.61 10.91 2.27
N ASP A 283 8.75 11.66 2.95
CA ASP A 283 8.61 11.55 4.40
C ASP A 283 8.09 10.16 4.82
N MET A 284 8.59 9.70 5.96
CA MET A 284 8.12 8.48 6.61
C MET A 284 7.01 8.83 7.60
N ILE A 285 5.93 8.05 7.55
CA ILE A 285 4.72 8.29 8.32
C ILE A 285 4.36 7.04 9.11
N LEU A 286 4.23 7.20 10.43
CA LEU A 286 3.50 6.33 11.33
C LEU A 286 2.40 7.19 11.97
N LYS A 287 1.20 7.08 11.43
CA LYS A 287 0.09 7.98 11.77
C LYS A 287 -1.11 7.20 12.29
N ARG A 288 -1.56 7.54 13.49
CA ARG A 288 -2.87 7.12 13.99
C ARG A 288 -3.97 7.83 13.20
N ASN A 289 -4.96 7.08 12.77
CA ASN A 289 -6.17 7.69 12.19
C ASN A 289 -7.05 8.20 13.34
N LEU A 290 -7.06 9.51 13.51
CA LEU A 290 -8.01 10.17 14.40
C LEU A 290 -9.18 10.61 13.52
N PRO A 291 -10.43 10.22 13.82
CA PRO A 291 -11.57 10.74 13.10
C PRO A 291 -11.56 12.27 13.21
N THR A 292 -11.62 12.96 12.08
CA THR A 292 -11.84 14.40 12.06
C THR A 292 -13.17 14.68 12.79
N PRO A 293 -13.22 15.58 13.77
CA PRO A 293 -14.49 16.01 14.34
C PRO A 293 -15.44 16.41 13.19
N PRO A 294 -16.74 16.12 13.27
CA PRO A 294 -17.67 16.64 12.27
C PRO A 294 -17.46 18.15 12.18
N GLU A 295 -17.32 18.70 10.95
CA GLU A 295 -17.35 20.14 10.74
C GLU A 295 -18.60 20.64 11.45
N GLU A 296 -18.42 21.50 12.46
CA GLU A 296 -19.52 22.19 13.08
C GLU A 296 -20.18 23.03 11.98
N THR A 297 -21.33 22.62 11.51
CA THR A 297 -22.14 23.41 10.59
C THR A 297 -22.37 24.73 11.29
N PRO A 298 -21.89 25.87 10.75
CA PRO A 298 -22.13 27.15 11.39
C PRO A 298 -23.64 27.33 11.53
N PRO A 299 -24.10 27.79 12.70
CA PRO A 299 -25.52 27.97 12.93
C PRO A 299 -26.10 28.88 11.82
N LEU A 300 -27.15 28.36 11.16
CA LEU A 300 -27.90 29.14 10.17
C LEU A 300 -28.25 30.49 10.78
N ALA A 301 -27.67 31.55 10.20
CA ALA A 301 -28.04 32.93 10.56
C ALA A 301 -29.56 33.05 10.43
N LYS A 302 -30.25 33.27 11.56
CA LYS A 302 -31.67 33.61 11.54
C LYS A 302 -31.81 34.95 10.81
N GLN A 303 -32.44 34.90 9.65
CA GLN A 303 -32.96 36.09 8.98
C GLN A 303 -34.22 36.59 9.71
#